data_e94c4a0d5f573a638bc1a3d5e4a7e7aa
#
_entry.id   e94c4a0d5f573a638bc1a3d5e4a7e7aa
#
_cell.length_a   1.000
_cell.length_b   1.000
_cell.length_c   1.000
_cell.angle_alpha   90.00
_cell.angle_beta   90.00
_cell.angle_gamma   90.00
#
_symmetry.space_group_name_H-M   'P 1'
#
loop_
_entity.id
_entity.type
_entity.pdbx_description
1 polymer ?
#
loop_
_entity_poly.entity_id
_entity_poly.type
_entity_poly.pdbx_seq_one_letter_code
_entity_poly.pdbx_strand_id
1 'polypeptide(L)'
;IMHGLMRNYRAGTAIFYSGLLFALFHLNPWQFPATFVLGLLLGWLMLRSRNILLCIAGHAINNLLVLLTITYQEEISTSFLSSLSIAEMLAGSAILAGGALTLMMVLARKKS
;
A
#
# COMPACT_ATOMS: atom_id res chain seq x y z
N ILE A 1 -8.57 -11.60 7.70
CA ILE A 1 -7.62 -12.43 6.91
C ILE A 1 -6.33 -12.61 7.69
N MET A 2 -5.59 -11.55 8.01
CA MET A 2 -4.28 -11.61 8.66
C MET A 2 -4.29 -12.38 9.99
N HIS A 3 -5.24 -12.12 10.88
CA HIS A 3 -5.36 -12.84 12.16
C HIS A 3 -5.59 -14.35 11.99
N GLY A 4 -6.41 -14.74 11.00
CA GLY A 4 -6.61 -16.15 10.68
C GLY A 4 -5.35 -16.84 10.14
N LEU A 5 -4.63 -16.16 9.26
CA LEU A 5 -3.39 -16.69 8.70
C LEU A 5 -2.29 -16.85 9.76
N MET A 6 -2.18 -15.91 10.70
CA MET A 6 -1.17 -15.97 11.75
C MET A 6 -1.35 -17.10 12.78
N ARG A 7 -2.54 -17.68 12.85
CA ARG A 7 -2.77 -18.86 13.72
C ARG A 7 -2.05 -20.12 13.21
N ASN A 8 -1.84 -20.22 11.90
CA ASN A 8 -1.36 -21.44 11.25
C ASN A 8 -0.04 -21.25 10.49
N TYR A 9 0.38 -20.01 10.22
CA TYR A 9 1.54 -19.71 9.39
C TYR A 9 2.50 -18.75 10.06
N ARG A 10 3.77 -18.80 9.63
CA ARG A 10 4.78 -17.81 10.03
C ARG A 10 4.40 -16.42 9.51
N ALA A 11 4.86 -15.38 10.20
CA ALA A 11 4.54 -13.99 9.90
C ALA A 11 4.78 -13.61 8.42
N GLY A 12 5.92 -13.98 7.85
CA GLY A 12 6.23 -13.72 6.44
C GLY A 12 5.26 -14.39 5.47
N THR A 13 4.88 -15.63 5.74
CA THR A 13 3.91 -16.38 4.94
C THR A 13 2.52 -15.74 5.05
N ALA A 14 2.12 -15.28 6.22
CA ALA A 14 0.86 -14.59 6.44
C ALA A 14 0.81 -13.26 5.69
N ILE A 15 1.90 -12.49 5.69
CA ILE A 15 2.03 -11.25 4.92
C ILE A 15 1.89 -11.55 3.43
N PHE A 16 2.61 -12.54 2.92
CA PHE A 16 2.60 -12.90 1.50
C PHE A 16 1.19 -13.26 1.02
N TYR A 17 0.51 -14.19 1.69
CA TYR A 17 -0.84 -14.60 1.29
C TYR A 17 -1.87 -13.48 1.46
N SER A 18 -1.73 -12.66 2.50
CA SER A 18 -2.60 -11.50 2.69
C SER A 18 -2.43 -10.49 1.54
N GLY A 19 -1.19 -10.20 1.13
CA GLY A 19 -0.88 -9.33 0.01
C GLY A 19 -1.37 -9.90 -1.32
N LEU A 20 -1.21 -11.22 -1.53
CA LEU A 20 -1.68 -11.90 -2.72
C LEU A 20 -3.21 -11.83 -2.84
N LEU A 21 -3.94 -12.14 -1.77
CA LEU A 21 -5.40 -12.02 -1.75
C LEU A 21 -5.84 -10.58 -1.98
N PHE A 22 -5.17 -9.62 -1.36
CA PHE A 22 -5.46 -8.20 -1.55
C PHE A 22 -5.34 -7.79 -3.02
N ALA A 23 -4.28 -8.22 -3.70
CA ALA A 23 -4.06 -7.94 -5.12
C ALA A 23 -5.10 -8.64 -6.01
N LEU A 24 -5.46 -9.89 -5.71
CA LEU A 24 -6.46 -10.63 -6.46
C LEU A 24 -7.85 -10.01 -6.37
N PHE A 25 -8.23 -9.48 -5.21
CA PHE A 25 -9.52 -8.81 -5.03
C PHE A 25 -9.67 -7.49 -5.82
N HIS A 26 -8.57 -6.92 -6.33
CA HIS A 26 -8.63 -5.75 -7.20
C HIS A 26 -9.07 -6.08 -8.64
N LEU A 27 -9.07 -7.37 -9.01
CA LEU A 27 -9.57 -7.89 -10.30
C LEU A 27 -9.00 -7.18 -11.54
N ASN A 28 -7.86 -6.53 -11.42
CA ASN A 28 -7.22 -5.79 -12.50
C ASN A 28 -5.76 -6.26 -12.65
N PRO A 29 -5.44 -7.00 -13.74
CA PRO A 29 -4.10 -7.55 -13.94
C PRO A 29 -3.02 -6.47 -14.09
N TRP A 30 -3.36 -5.31 -14.60
CA TRP A 30 -2.42 -4.20 -14.76
C TRP A 30 -2.05 -3.53 -13.44
N GLN A 31 -2.94 -3.58 -12.45
CA GLN A 31 -2.72 -3.06 -11.12
C GLN A 31 -2.13 -4.10 -10.16
N PHE A 32 -2.12 -5.38 -10.55
CA PHE A 32 -1.71 -6.48 -9.69
C PHE A 32 -0.33 -6.27 -9.04
N PRO A 33 0.75 -5.90 -9.76
CA PRO A 33 2.06 -5.71 -9.12
C PRO A 33 2.04 -4.62 -8.05
N ALA A 34 1.41 -3.48 -8.34
CA ALA A 34 1.33 -2.35 -7.41
C ALA A 34 0.46 -2.68 -6.18
N THR A 35 -0.70 -3.30 -6.41
CA THR A 35 -1.60 -3.70 -5.32
C THR A 35 -1.01 -4.83 -4.48
N PHE A 36 -0.23 -5.72 -5.07
CA PHE A 36 0.49 -6.76 -4.33
C PHE A 36 1.55 -6.15 -3.40
N VAL A 37 2.37 -5.23 -3.90
CA VAL A 37 3.36 -4.51 -3.07
C VAL A 37 2.66 -3.74 -1.95
N LEU A 38 1.59 -3.02 -2.25
CA LEU A 38 0.78 -2.33 -1.24
C LEU A 38 0.22 -3.31 -0.20
N GLY A 39 -0.28 -4.45 -0.64
CA GLY A 39 -0.79 -5.50 0.25
C GLY A 39 0.28 -6.06 1.18
N LEU A 40 1.52 -6.25 0.70
CA LEU A 40 2.66 -6.65 1.52
C LEU A 40 2.99 -5.59 2.58
N LEU A 41 3.01 -4.31 2.18
CA LEU A 41 3.27 -3.19 3.10
C LEU A 41 2.19 -3.09 4.18
N LEU A 42 0.91 -3.17 3.79
CA LEU A 42 -0.20 -3.13 4.73
C LEU A 42 -0.21 -4.36 5.67
N GLY A 43 0.15 -5.53 5.16
CA GLY A 43 0.31 -6.73 5.96
C GLY A 43 1.43 -6.59 6.99
N TRP A 44 2.57 -6.08 6.58
CA TRP A 44 3.68 -5.79 7.49
C TRP A 44 3.29 -4.72 8.52
N LEU A 45 2.64 -3.64 8.07
CA LEU A 45 2.15 -2.57 8.94
C LEU A 45 1.18 -3.11 9.99
N MET A 46 0.26 -3.99 9.60
CA MET A 46 -0.69 -4.65 10.51
C MET A 46 0.02 -5.46 11.58
N LEU A 47 1.03 -6.24 11.21
CA LEU A 47 1.82 -7.01 12.17
C LEU A 47 2.56 -6.11 13.16
N ARG A 48 3.10 -5.02 12.66
CA ARG A 48 3.94 -4.12 13.45
C ARG A 48 3.12 -3.24 14.39
N SER A 49 2.01 -2.69 13.91
CA SER A 49 1.16 -1.75 14.65
C SER A 49 0.04 -2.43 15.43
N ARG A 50 -0.42 -3.59 14.97
CA ARG A 50 -1.65 -4.25 15.43
C ARG A 50 -2.87 -3.34 15.36
N ASN A 51 -2.84 -2.35 14.48
CA ASN A 51 -3.89 -1.34 14.33
C ASN A 51 -4.41 -1.34 12.90
N ILE A 52 -5.60 -1.88 12.73
CA ILE A 52 -6.26 -1.94 11.41
C ILE A 52 -6.61 -0.57 10.85
N LEU A 53 -6.84 0.42 11.70
CA LEU A 53 -7.15 1.80 11.26
C LEU A 53 -5.99 2.42 10.50
N LEU A 54 -4.73 2.12 10.89
CA LEU A 54 -3.55 2.56 10.15
C LEU A 54 -3.48 1.91 8.76
N CYS A 55 -3.86 0.65 8.63
CA CYS A 55 -3.91 -0.03 7.35
C CYS A 55 -4.99 0.56 6.44
N ILE A 56 -6.18 0.84 6.99
CA ILE A 56 -7.27 1.49 6.27
C ILE A 56 -6.86 2.89 5.82
N ALA A 57 -6.26 3.68 6.71
CA ALA A 57 -5.77 5.02 6.39
C ALA A 57 -4.71 4.98 5.29
N GLY A 58 -3.74 4.07 5.37
CA GLY A 58 -2.71 3.88 4.34
C GLY A 58 -3.28 3.54 2.99
N HIS A 59 -4.25 2.63 2.96
CA HIS A 59 -4.93 2.26 1.73
C HIS A 59 -5.75 3.45 1.14
N ALA A 60 -6.47 4.17 1.99
CA ALA A 60 -7.23 5.34 1.58
C ALA A 60 -6.34 6.46 1.03
N ILE A 61 -5.21 6.74 1.69
CA ILE A 61 -4.23 7.74 1.24
C ILE A 61 -3.66 7.32 -0.11
N ASN A 62 -3.28 6.06 -0.29
CA ASN A 62 -2.77 5.57 -1.57
C ASN A 62 -3.79 5.74 -2.68
N ASN A 63 -5.05 5.37 -2.45
CA ASN A 63 -6.11 5.52 -3.44
C ASN A 63 -6.38 7.00 -3.77
N LEU A 64 -6.36 7.89 -2.77
CA LEU A 64 -6.50 9.32 -2.97
C LEU A 64 -5.36 9.88 -3.84
N LEU A 65 -4.11 9.50 -3.55
CA LEU A 65 -2.94 9.94 -4.34
C LEU A 65 -3.06 9.48 -5.79
N VAL A 66 -3.45 8.24 -6.03
CA VAL A 66 -3.69 7.70 -7.38
C VAL A 66 -4.79 8.49 -8.09
N LEU A 67 -5.92 8.73 -7.41
CA LEU A 67 -7.04 9.49 -7.97
C LEU A 67 -6.61 10.92 -8.35
N LEU A 68 -5.92 11.61 -7.45
CA LEU A 68 -5.41 12.96 -7.72
C LEU A 68 -4.44 12.96 -8.91
N THR A 69 -3.54 11.99 -8.98
CA THR A 69 -2.59 11.88 -10.08
C THR A 69 -3.30 11.69 -11.42
N ILE A 70 -4.31 10.81 -11.48
CA ILE A 70 -5.08 10.60 -12.71
C ILE A 70 -5.90 11.83 -13.08
N THR A 71 -6.52 12.49 -12.10
CA THR A 71 -7.40 13.65 -12.33
C THR A 71 -6.61 14.88 -12.82
N TYR A 72 -5.43 15.11 -12.25
CA TYR A 72 -4.61 16.28 -12.57
C TYR A 72 -3.46 15.99 -13.56
N GLN A 73 -3.45 14.82 -14.18
CA GLN A 73 -2.41 14.42 -15.14
C GLN A 73 -2.23 15.40 -16.30
N GLU A 74 -3.32 16.00 -16.77
CA GLU A 74 -3.27 17.00 -17.85
C GLU A 74 -2.66 18.33 -17.39
N GLU A 75 -2.85 18.71 -16.12
CA GLU A 75 -2.30 19.95 -15.57
C GLU A 75 -0.83 19.81 -15.13
N ILE A 76 -0.43 18.62 -14.69
CA ILE A 76 0.94 18.30 -14.27
C ILE A 76 1.73 17.71 -15.46
N SER A 77 1.52 18.20 -16.66
CA SER A 77 2.26 17.76 -17.86
C SER A 77 3.73 18.20 -17.82
N THR A 78 4.44 17.77 -16.79
CA THR A 78 5.90 17.73 -16.86
C THR A 78 6.28 16.50 -17.70
N SER A 79 7.23 16.64 -18.59
CA SER A 79 7.71 15.56 -19.48
C SER A 79 8.11 14.27 -18.75
N PHE A 80 8.40 14.37 -17.47
CA PHE A 80 8.72 13.24 -16.59
C PHE A 80 7.49 12.41 -16.22
N LEU A 81 6.39 13.04 -15.80
CA LEU A 81 5.18 12.31 -15.38
C LEU A 81 4.44 11.68 -16.56
N SER A 82 4.51 12.30 -17.74
CA SER A 82 3.92 11.73 -18.95
C SER A 82 4.65 10.48 -19.45
N SER A 83 5.89 10.26 -19.03
CA SER A 83 6.68 9.07 -19.37
C SER A 83 6.43 7.89 -18.46
N LEU A 84 5.80 8.11 -17.29
CA LEU A 84 5.52 7.05 -16.32
C LEU A 84 4.26 6.28 -16.70
N SER A 85 4.34 4.96 -16.67
CA SER A 85 3.15 4.11 -16.81
C SER A 85 2.26 4.23 -15.55
N ILE A 86 0.96 3.96 -15.70
CA ILE A 86 0.02 3.94 -14.56
C ILE A 86 0.50 2.97 -13.47
N ALA A 87 1.10 1.83 -13.87
CA ALA A 87 1.63 0.87 -12.92
C ALA A 87 2.79 1.43 -12.08
N GLU A 88 3.70 2.21 -12.70
CA GLU A 88 4.81 2.86 -11.99
C GLU A 88 4.31 3.95 -11.04
N MET A 89 3.31 4.72 -11.45
CA MET A 89 2.67 5.73 -10.60
C MET A 89 1.98 5.10 -9.39
N LEU A 90 1.28 3.99 -9.58
CA LEU A 90 0.63 3.22 -8.52
C LEU A 90 1.66 2.63 -7.55
N ALA A 91 2.74 2.04 -8.06
CA ALA A 91 3.82 1.49 -7.25
C ALA A 91 4.52 2.60 -6.44
N GLY A 92 4.81 3.73 -7.05
CA GLY A 92 5.42 4.89 -6.38
C GLY A 92 4.56 5.45 -5.26
N SER A 93 3.26 5.62 -5.49
CA SER A 93 2.33 6.09 -4.44
C SER A 93 2.16 5.07 -3.31
N ALA A 94 2.17 3.77 -3.59
CA ALA A 94 2.15 2.72 -2.57
C ALA A 94 3.39 2.78 -1.67
N ILE A 95 4.57 2.95 -2.25
CA ILE A 95 5.84 3.07 -1.52
C ILE A 95 5.85 4.33 -0.65
N LEU A 96 5.44 5.47 -1.19
CA LEU A 96 5.37 6.74 -0.45
C LEU A 96 4.38 6.67 0.72
N ALA A 97 3.19 6.14 0.51
CA ALA A 97 2.19 5.96 1.56
C ALA A 97 2.67 5.02 2.66
N GLY A 98 3.28 3.89 2.29
CA GLY A 98 3.87 2.93 3.23
C GLY A 98 5.01 3.54 4.03
N GLY A 99 5.90 4.29 3.39
CA GLY A 99 7.01 4.99 4.04
C GLY A 99 6.53 6.06 5.03
N ALA A 100 5.56 6.88 4.63
CA ALA A 100 4.97 7.91 5.49
C ALA A 100 4.31 7.30 6.74
N LEU A 101 3.54 6.24 6.58
CA LEU A 101 2.90 5.54 7.70
C LEU A 101 3.91 4.89 8.65
N THR A 102 4.97 4.30 8.10
CA THR A 102 6.06 3.72 8.90
C THR A 102 6.75 4.79 9.73
N LEU A 103 7.05 5.94 9.11
CA LEU A 103 7.65 7.08 9.81
C LEU A 103 6.74 7.59 10.93
N MET A 104 5.45 7.77 10.66
CA MET A 104 4.48 8.20 11.68
C MET A 104 4.43 7.23 12.87
N MET A 105 4.47 5.92 12.61
CA MET A 105 4.52 4.92 13.68
C MET A 105 5.79 5.01 14.53
N VAL A 106 6.94 5.17 13.87
CA VAL A 106 8.23 5.30 14.59
C VAL A 106 8.24 6.55 15.46
N LEU A 107 7.74 7.67 14.96
CA LEU A 107 7.64 8.92 15.70
C LEU A 107 6.65 8.82 16.87
N ALA A 108 5.51 8.17 16.69
CA ALA A 108 4.53 7.95 17.73
C ALA A 108 5.08 7.10 18.90
N ARG A 109 5.93 6.11 18.60
CA ARG A 109 6.58 5.28 19.63
C ARG A 109 7.59 6.02 20.48
N LYS A 110 8.25 7.04 19.93
CA LYS A 110 9.23 7.85 20.71
C LYS A 110 8.57 8.75 21.75
N LYS A 111 7.26 8.99 21.63
CA LYS A 111 6.49 9.82 22.58
C LYS A 111 5.84 9.03 23.72
N SER A 112 5.82 7.73 23.63
CA SER A 112 5.33 6.83 24.69
C SER A 112 6.49 6.18 25.43
#